data_b1370d94ccfaa3ffd00925e25d492549
#
_entry.id   b1370d94ccfaa3ffd00925e25d492549
#
_cell.length_a   1.000
_cell.length_b   1.000
_cell.length_c   1.000
_cell.angle_alpha   90.00
_cell.angle_beta   90.00
_cell.angle_gamma   90.00
#
_symmetry.space_group_name_H-M   'P 1'
#
loop_
_entity.id
_entity.type
_entity.pdbx_description
1 polymer ?
#
loop_
_entity_poly.entity_id
_entity_poly.type
_entity_poly.pdbx_seq_one_letter_code
_entity_poly.pdbx_strand_id
1 'polypeptide(L)'
;MNILFRFGVVVSLVFLPLATIAEEGPRTISVSAEGDVSLAPDMASLILGVMAEAKSSRDALDQAGRAMQAILDFVATQGIEPRDVQSSAIRLMPRYGRNSMGQIDYKIISGYGAETTISLIVRDLNIVGDLLAGAVEAGANRVDGISFGLQNETEALDEARRLAVAEARRKAAAAAAAARF
;
A
#
# COMPACT_ATOMS: atom_id res chain seq x y z
N MET A 1 -39.91 92.13 16.60
CA MET A 1 -38.48 92.30 16.82
C MET A 1 -38.09 91.14 17.77
N ASN A 2 -37.90 89.92 17.15
CA ASN A 2 -37.68 88.65 17.88
C ASN A 2 -36.30 88.10 17.52
N ILE A 3 -35.41 88.06 18.45
CA ILE A 3 -34.07 87.53 18.33
C ILE A 3 -34.17 86.08 18.85
N LEU A 4 -34.03 85.07 17.95
CA LEU A 4 -33.95 83.66 18.24
C LEU A 4 -32.45 83.25 18.39
N PHE A 5 -32.06 82.97 19.62
CA PHE A 5 -30.76 82.38 20.00
C PHE A 5 -30.80 80.88 19.77
N ARG A 6 -30.02 80.37 18.82
CA ARG A 6 -29.82 78.95 18.56
C ARG A 6 -28.57 78.48 19.30
N PHE A 7 -28.77 77.67 20.37
CA PHE A 7 -27.72 76.98 21.03
C PHE A 7 -27.34 75.75 20.22
N GLY A 8 -26.14 75.72 19.67
CA GLY A 8 -25.55 74.54 19.06
C GLY A 8 -24.80 73.69 20.07
N VAL A 9 -25.26 72.48 20.36
CA VAL A 9 -24.55 71.52 21.18
C VAL A 9 -23.53 70.79 20.30
N VAL A 10 -22.25 71.01 20.55
CA VAL A 10 -21.16 70.31 19.90
C VAL A 10 -20.90 69.00 20.75
N VAL A 11 -21.32 67.87 20.22
CA VAL A 11 -20.98 66.56 20.79
C VAL A 11 -19.59 66.20 20.29
N SER A 12 -18.60 66.33 21.17
CA SER A 12 -17.22 65.88 20.89
C SER A 12 -17.12 64.36 21.11
N LEU A 13 -17.07 63.60 20.02
CA LEU A 13 -16.90 62.13 20.06
C LEU A 13 -15.41 61.84 20.36
N VAL A 14 -15.13 61.48 21.58
CA VAL A 14 -13.79 61.03 22.03
C VAL A 14 -13.56 59.61 21.49
N PHE A 15 -12.77 59.50 20.45
CA PHE A 15 -12.27 58.20 19.95
C PHE A 15 -11.18 57.68 20.90
N LEU A 16 -11.52 56.77 21.79
CA LEU A 16 -10.53 55.99 22.55
C LEU A 16 -9.96 54.89 21.64
N PRO A 17 -8.65 54.85 21.40
CA PRO A 17 -8.06 53.72 20.70
C PRO A 17 -8.16 52.48 21.60
N LEU A 18 -8.93 51.49 21.16
CA LEU A 18 -8.82 50.12 21.73
C LEU A 18 -7.42 49.60 21.40
N ALA A 19 -6.52 49.64 22.37
CA ALA A 19 -5.27 48.88 22.28
C ALA A 19 -5.62 47.39 22.26
N THR A 20 -5.61 46.77 21.09
CA THR A 20 -5.63 45.32 20.98
C THR A 20 -4.33 44.80 21.58
N ILE A 21 -4.42 44.21 22.78
CA ILE A 21 -3.34 43.42 23.38
C ILE A 21 -3.25 42.18 22.45
N ALA A 22 -2.31 42.16 21.54
CA ALA A 22 -1.95 40.95 20.82
C ALA A 22 -1.34 39.98 21.85
N GLU A 23 -2.09 38.98 22.20
CA GLU A 23 -1.60 37.88 23.04
C GLU A 23 -0.53 37.17 22.22
N GLU A 24 0.75 37.39 22.53
CA GLU A 24 1.85 36.62 21.93
C GLU A 24 1.64 35.16 22.29
N GLY A 25 1.19 34.36 21.33
CA GLY A 25 1.04 32.93 21.49
C GLY A 25 2.39 32.30 21.94
N PRO A 26 2.34 31.13 22.58
CA PRO A 26 3.56 30.48 23.07
C PRO A 26 4.54 30.26 21.92
N ARG A 27 5.80 30.59 22.16
CA ARG A 27 6.86 30.34 21.19
C ARG A 27 7.03 28.84 21.05
N THR A 28 6.88 28.32 19.85
CA THR A 28 6.94 26.89 19.56
C THR A 28 8.07 26.56 18.59
N ILE A 29 8.68 25.41 18.79
CA ILE A 29 9.64 24.80 17.87
C ILE A 29 9.03 23.52 17.34
N SER A 30 8.81 23.46 16.01
CA SER A 30 8.35 22.26 15.35
C SER A 30 9.54 21.54 14.73
N VAL A 31 9.68 20.26 15.03
CA VAL A 31 10.74 19.40 14.48
C VAL A 31 10.10 18.13 13.92
N SER A 32 10.71 17.58 12.88
CA SER A 32 10.40 16.25 12.36
C SER A 32 11.64 15.35 12.47
N ALA A 33 11.39 14.08 12.73
CA ALA A 33 12.43 13.07 12.79
C ALA A 33 11.88 11.72 12.35
N GLU A 34 12.77 10.90 11.85
CA GLU A 34 12.49 9.54 11.42
C GLU A 34 13.32 8.59 12.28
N GLY A 35 12.82 7.37 12.46
CA GLY A 35 13.54 6.30 13.13
C GLY A 35 13.49 5.06 12.26
N ASP A 36 14.65 4.51 11.94
CA ASP A 36 14.77 3.35 11.09
C ASP A 36 15.29 2.16 11.90
N VAL A 37 14.71 0.99 11.63
CA VAL A 37 15.16 -0.29 12.18
C VAL A 37 15.31 -1.27 11.04
N SER A 38 16.47 -1.87 10.92
CA SER A 38 16.76 -2.90 9.92
C SER A 38 16.76 -4.27 10.59
N LEU A 39 15.91 -5.15 10.11
CA LEU A 39 15.77 -6.54 10.58
C LEU A 39 15.89 -7.50 9.40
N ALA A 40 16.39 -8.71 9.69
CA ALA A 40 16.31 -9.79 8.71
C ALA A 40 14.85 -10.24 8.56
N PRO A 41 14.36 -10.50 7.34
CA PRO A 41 13.01 -11.04 7.15
C PRO A 41 12.89 -12.44 7.75
N ASP A 42 11.69 -12.79 8.21
CA ASP A 42 11.34 -14.11 8.77
C ASP A 42 10.14 -14.75 8.06
N MET A 43 9.61 -14.10 7.02
CA MET A 43 8.60 -14.68 6.12
C MET A 43 8.80 -14.21 4.68
N ALA A 44 8.20 -14.96 3.75
CA ALA A 44 8.07 -14.57 2.36
C ALA A 44 6.60 -14.60 1.92
N SER A 45 6.21 -13.69 1.04
CA SER A 45 4.95 -13.73 0.32
C SER A 45 5.24 -14.04 -1.15
N LEU A 46 4.62 -15.08 -1.69
CA LEU A 46 4.75 -15.52 -3.07
C LEU A 46 3.42 -15.33 -3.78
N ILE A 47 3.46 -14.80 -5.01
CA ILE A 47 2.28 -14.75 -5.88
C ILE A 47 2.56 -15.65 -7.08
N LEU A 48 1.81 -16.74 -7.15
CA LEU A 48 1.90 -17.74 -8.21
C LEU A 48 0.64 -17.71 -9.06
N GLY A 49 0.77 -18.01 -10.33
CA GLY A 49 -0.34 -18.04 -11.25
C GLY A 49 -0.29 -19.15 -12.26
N VAL A 50 -1.47 -19.44 -12.80
CA VAL A 50 -1.66 -20.30 -13.96
C VAL A 50 -2.35 -19.48 -15.04
N MET A 51 -1.83 -19.56 -16.24
CA MET A 51 -2.48 -19.10 -17.45
C MET A 51 -2.71 -20.28 -18.38
N ALA A 52 -3.94 -20.47 -18.85
CA ALA A 52 -4.31 -21.48 -19.81
C ALA A 52 -5.05 -20.83 -21.00
N GLU A 53 -4.85 -21.38 -22.19
CA GLU A 53 -5.50 -20.91 -23.41
C GLU A 53 -6.22 -22.06 -24.11
N ALA A 54 -7.46 -21.79 -24.53
CA ALA A 54 -8.25 -22.78 -25.27
C ALA A 54 -9.16 -22.08 -26.29
N LYS A 55 -9.76 -22.89 -27.19
CA LYS A 55 -10.73 -22.36 -28.18
C LYS A 55 -12.05 -21.96 -27.53
N SER A 56 -12.46 -22.63 -26.46
CA SER A 56 -13.66 -22.28 -25.69
C SER A 56 -13.30 -21.69 -24.33
N SER A 57 -14.15 -20.81 -23.83
CA SER A 57 -13.99 -20.20 -22.50
C SER A 57 -14.05 -21.25 -21.38
N ARG A 58 -14.91 -22.28 -21.54
CA ARG A 58 -15.03 -23.38 -20.59
C ARG A 58 -13.74 -24.17 -20.50
N ASP A 59 -13.18 -24.57 -21.64
CA ASP A 59 -11.94 -25.38 -21.64
C ASP A 59 -10.75 -24.61 -21.05
N ALA A 60 -10.67 -23.29 -21.32
CA ALA A 60 -9.64 -22.44 -20.73
C ALA A 60 -9.75 -22.40 -19.20
N LEU A 61 -10.96 -22.16 -18.68
CA LEU A 61 -11.22 -22.16 -17.23
C LEU A 61 -10.97 -23.53 -16.58
N ASP A 62 -11.41 -24.61 -17.24
CA ASP A 62 -11.23 -25.97 -16.73
C ASP A 62 -9.74 -26.38 -16.68
N GLN A 63 -8.95 -25.96 -17.67
CA GLN A 63 -7.50 -26.20 -17.66
C GLN A 63 -6.80 -25.41 -16.58
N ALA A 64 -7.08 -24.12 -16.47
CA ALA A 64 -6.51 -23.26 -15.41
C ALA A 64 -6.89 -23.78 -14.01
N GLY A 65 -8.14 -24.18 -13.83
CA GLY A 65 -8.65 -24.72 -12.56
C GLY A 65 -7.97 -26.04 -12.16
N ARG A 66 -7.79 -26.97 -13.09
CA ARG A 66 -7.07 -28.24 -12.80
C ARG A 66 -5.61 -28.00 -12.43
N ALA A 67 -4.92 -27.14 -13.16
CA ALA A 67 -3.53 -26.82 -12.83
C ALA A 67 -3.43 -26.10 -11.48
N MET A 68 -4.34 -25.18 -11.19
CA MET A 68 -4.37 -24.51 -9.88
C MET A 68 -4.64 -25.50 -8.75
N GLN A 69 -5.55 -26.47 -8.93
CA GLN A 69 -5.80 -27.50 -7.92
C GLN A 69 -4.55 -28.34 -7.63
N ALA A 70 -3.81 -28.73 -8.66
CA ALA A 70 -2.56 -29.47 -8.49
C ALA A 70 -1.49 -28.67 -7.72
N ILE A 71 -1.43 -27.35 -7.95
CA ILE A 71 -0.55 -26.45 -7.18
C ILE A 71 -0.99 -26.40 -5.71
N LEU A 72 -2.29 -26.24 -5.44
CA LEU A 72 -2.82 -26.22 -4.08
C LEU A 72 -2.56 -27.53 -3.32
N ASP A 73 -2.75 -28.66 -4.01
CA ASP A 73 -2.46 -29.99 -3.43
C ASP A 73 -0.96 -30.11 -3.10
N PHE A 74 -0.08 -29.69 -3.99
CA PHE A 74 1.37 -29.65 -3.74
C PHE A 74 1.70 -28.73 -2.55
N VAL A 75 1.20 -27.50 -2.54
CA VAL A 75 1.45 -26.51 -1.46
C VAL A 75 1.03 -27.06 -0.10
N ALA A 76 -0.09 -27.79 -0.04
CA ALA A 76 -0.55 -28.44 1.19
C ALA A 76 0.45 -29.50 1.69
N THR A 77 1.14 -30.22 0.78
CA THR A 77 2.18 -31.21 1.17
C THR A 77 3.43 -30.56 1.73
N GLN A 78 3.67 -29.28 1.44
CA GLN A 78 4.84 -28.53 1.94
C GLN A 78 4.61 -27.91 3.33
N GLY A 79 3.49 -28.22 3.98
CA GLY A 79 3.18 -27.72 5.32
C GLY A 79 2.70 -26.28 5.38
N ILE A 80 2.33 -25.68 4.23
CA ILE A 80 1.70 -24.36 4.19
C ILE A 80 0.26 -24.49 4.72
N GLU A 81 -0.04 -23.72 5.75
CA GLU A 81 -1.36 -23.77 6.37
C GLU A 81 -2.44 -23.12 5.47
N PRO A 82 -3.69 -23.61 5.50
CA PRO A 82 -4.78 -23.05 4.69
C PRO A 82 -5.01 -21.55 4.89
N ARG A 83 -4.74 -21.03 6.08
CA ARG A 83 -4.85 -19.59 6.38
C ARG A 83 -3.79 -18.74 5.65
N ASP A 84 -2.68 -19.36 5.26
CA ASP A 84 -1.56 -18.73 4.57
C ASP A 84 -1.67 -18.86 3.03
N VAL A 85 -2.78 -19.43 2.55
CA VAL A 85 -3.11 -19.58 1.13
C VAL A 85 -4.35 -18.77 0.80
N GLN A 86 -4.21 -17.83 -0.13
CA GLN A 86 -5.33 -16.98 -0.58
C GLN A 86 -5.43 -16.99 -2.09
N SER A 87 -6.62 -17.35 -2.63
CA SER A 87 -6.93 -17.15 -4.04
C SER A 87 -7.14 -15.65 -4.30
N SER A 88 -6.41 -15.10 -5.27
CA SER A 88 -6.37 -13.65 -5.49
C SER A 88 -7.26 -13.19 -6.63
N ALA A 89 -7.26 -13.92 -7.76
CA ALA A 89 -8.03 -13.53 -8.94
C ALA A 89 -8.34 -14.72 -9.85
N ILE A 90 -9.48 -14.64 -10.53
CA ILE A 90 -9.81 -15.44 -11.70
C ILE A 90 -10.17 -14.47 -12.81
N ARG A 91 -9.49 -14.54 -13.95
CA ARG A 91 -9.75 -13.72 -15.12
C ARG A 91 -9.98 -14.58 -16.33
N LEU A 92 -10.93 -14.18 -17.17
CA LEU A 92 -11.18 -14.78 -18.48
C LEU A 92 -11.16 -13.67 -19.51
N MET A 93 -10.33 -13.84 -20.54
CA MET A 93 -10.15 -12.83 -21.58
C MET A 93 -10.29 -13.47 -22.96
N PRO A 94 -11.01 -12.84 -23.91
CA PRO A 94 -11.00 -13.28 -25.28
C PRO A 94 -9.64 -13.04 -25.94
N ARG A 95 -9.21 -13.97 -26.78
CA ARG A 95 -8.05 -13.83 -27.67
C ARG A 95 -8.57 -13.51 -29.05
N TYR A 96 -8.05 -12.45 -29.63
CA TYR A 96 -8.48 -11.99 -30.93
C TYR A 96 -7.60 -12.53 -32.05
N GLY A 97 -8.22 -12.86 -33.17
CA GLY A 97 -7.56 -13.32 -34.37
C GLY A 97 -6.88 -12.20 -35.14
N ARG A 98 -6.29 -12.57 -36.29
CA ARG A 98 -5.70 -11.61 -37.19
C ARG A 98 -6.47 -11.61 -38.51
N ASN A 99 -6.56 -10.44 -39.14
CA ASN A 99 -7.11 -10.32 -40.50
C ASN A 99 -6.10 -10.80 -41.57
N SER A 100 -6.48 -10.77 -42.85
CA SER A 100 -5.64 -11.17 -43.97
C SER A 100 -4.34 -10.35 -44.12
N MET A 101 -4.26 -9.19 -43.51
CA MET A 101 -3.06 -8.33 -43.50
C MET A 101 -2.20 -8.56 -42.22
N GLY A 102 -2.52 -9.56 -41.39
CA GLY A 102 -1.76 -9.89 -40.18
C GLY A 102 -2.03 -8.97 -38.97
N GLN A 103 -2.95 -8.01 -39.06
CA GLN A 103 -3.31 -7.10 -38.01
C GLN A 103 -4.37 -7.75 -37.09
N ILE A 104 -4.37 -7.40 -35.78
CA ILE A 104 -5.38 -7.88 -34.84
C ILE A 104 -6.76 -7.40 -35.29
N ASP A 105 -7.70 -8.34 -35.40
CA ASP A 105 -9.11 -8.08 -35.71
C ASP A 105 -9.97 -8.40 -34.49
N TYR A 106 -10.45 -7.37 -33.82
CA TYR A 106 -11.30 -7.48 -32.62
C TYR A 106 -12.69 -8.08 -32.89
N LYS A 107 -13.04 -8.28 -34.16
CA LYS A 107 -14.29 -8.96 -34.55
C LYS A 107 -14.14 -10.48 -34.59
N ILE A 108 -12.91 -10.98 -34.62
CA ILE A 108 -12.60 -12.40 -34.70
C ILE A 108 -12.08 -12.87 -33.35
N ILE A 109 -12.87 -13.63 -32.62
CA ILE A 109 -12.39 -14.31 -31.41
C ILE A 109 -11.75 -15.62 -31.84
N SER A 110 -10.44 -15.78 -31.62
CA SER A 110 -9.67 -16.98 -31.97
C SER A 110 -9.60 -18.00 -30.83
N GLY A 111 -9.92 -17.58 -29.59
CA GLY A 111 -9.88 -18.40 -28.38
C GLY A 111 -10.09 -17.56 -27.12
N TYR A 112 -9.79 -18.17 -25.99
CA TYR A 112 -9.92 -17.57 -24.66
C TYR A 112 -8.68 -17.88 -23.83
N GLY A 113 -8.22 -16.91 -23.05
CA GLY A 113 -7.24 -17.08 -22.00
C GLY A 113 -7.91 -17.05 -20.65
N ALA A 114 -7.65 -18.01 -19.80
CA ALA A 114 -8.03 -18.02 -18.41
C ALA A 114 -6.79 -17.86 -17.54
N GLU A 115 -6.87 -17.01 -16.53
CA GLU A 115 -5.81 -16.72 -15.59
C GLU A 115 -6.33 -16.89 -14.18
N THR A 116 -5.57 -17.55 -13.32
CA THR A 116 -5.88 -17.65 -11.90
C THR A 116 -4.59 -17.50 -11.09
N THR A 117 -4.67 -16.83 -9.95
CA THR A 117 -3.53 -16.55 -9.08
C THR A 117 -3.83 -16.90 -7.64
N ILE A 118 -2.78 -17.32 -6.91
CA ILE A 118 -2.78 -17.50 -5.47
C ILE A 118 -1.66 -16.69 -4.84
N SER A 119 -1.90 -16.23 -3.62
CA SER A 119 -0.90 -15.65 -2.75
C SER A 119 -0.63 -16.61 -1.61
N LEU A 120 0.64 -16.86 -1.33
CA LEU A 120 1.12 -17.75 -0.29
C LEU A 120 1.97 -16.97 0.71
N ILE A 121 1.76 -17.23 2.00
CA ILE A 121 2.67 -16.77 3.06
C ILE A 121 3.52 -17.95 3.49
N VAL A 122 4.83 -17.83 3.33
CA VAL A 122 5.81 -18.86 3.69
C VAL A 122 6.60 -18.40 4.91
N ARG A 123 6.42 -19.10 6.04
CA ARG A 123 7.02 -18.74 7.33
C ARG A 123 8.40 -19.39 7.54
N ASP A 124 8.73 -20.41 6.77
CA ASP A 124 10.08 -20.97 6.71
C ASP A 124 10.74 -20.57 5.40
N LEU A 125 11.68 -19.65 5.48
CA LEU A 125 12.36 -19.13 4.29
C LEU A 125 13.24 -20.18 3.59
N ASN A 126 13.61 -21.26 4.28
CA ASN A 126 14.48 -22.29 3.70
C ASN A 126 13.76 -23.08 2.60
N ILE A 127 12.44 -23.22 2.68
CA ILE A 127 11.66 -23.98 1.70
C ILE A 127 11.22 -23.18 0.49
N VAL A 128 11.44 -21.85 0.45
CA VAL A 128 10.92 -20.97 -0.61
C VAL A 128 11.39 -21.40 -2.00
N GLY A 129 12.64 -21.80 -2.13
CA GLY A 129 13.21 -22.27 -3.40
C GLY A 129 12.54 -23.56 -3.90
N ASP A 130 12.45 -24.56 -3.03
CA ASP A 130 11.84 -25.87 -3.33
C ASP A 130 10.34 -25.74 -3.57
N LEU A 131 9.67 -24.87 -2.80
CA LEU A 131 8.26 -24.58 -2.99
C LEU A 131 8.00 -23.94 -4.36
N LEU A 132 8.85 -23.03 -4.79
CA LEU A 132 8.72 -22.40 -6.10
C LEU A 132 8.94 -23.41 -7.23
N ALA A 133 9.99 -24.22 -7.13
CA ALA A 133 10.31 -25.24 -8.14
C ALA A 133 9.17 -26.27 -8.26
N GLY A 134 8.71 -26.80 -7.12
CA GLY A 134 7.63 -27.77 -7.10
C GLY A 134 6.28 -27.21 -7.55
N ALA A 135 6.00 -25.94 -7.28
CA ALA A 135 4.80 -25.27 -7.79
C ALA A 135 4.82 -25.15 -9.33
N VAL A 136 5.98 -24.88 -9.92
CA VAL A 136 6.15 -24.86 -11.38
C VAL A 136 5.95 -26.27 -11.96
N GLU A 137 6.51 -27.30 -11.34
CA GLU A 137 6.31 -28.70 -11.73
C GLU A 137 4.84 -29.13 -11.61
N ALA A 138 4.13 -28.61 -10.58
CA ALA A 138 2.70 -28.86 -10.38
C ALA A 138 1.81 -28.12 -11.39
N GLY A 139 2.36 -27.17 -12.18
CA GLY A 139 1.64 -26.50 -13.26
C GLY A 139 1.58 -24.97 -13.17
N ALA A 140 2.24 -24.35 -12.19
CA ALA A 140 2.40 -22.90 -12.19
C ALA A 140 3.27 -22.49 -13.39
N ASN A 141 2.75 -21.57 -14.20
CA ASN A 141 3.49 -21.03 -15.35
C ASN A 141 3.67 -19.52 -15.26
N ARG A 142 3.37 -18.96 -14.09
CA ARG A 142 3.49 -17.54 -13.79
C ARG A 142 3.92 -17.33 -12.34
N VAL A 143 4.93 -16.49 -12.15
CA VAL A 143 5.40 -16.00 -10.85
C VAL A 143 5.34 -14.49 -10.90
N ASP A 144 4.39 -13.90 -10.19
CA ASP A 144 4.14 -12.46 -10.26
C ASP A 144 4.98 -11.67 -9.27
N GLY A 145 5.48 -12.34 -8.23
CA GLY A 145 6.35 -11.70 -7.27
C GLY A 145 6.71 -12.58 -6.08
N ILE A 146 7.86 -12.24 -5.50
CA ILE A 146 8.31 -12.72 -4.21
C ILE A 146 8.69 -11.50 -3.40
N SER A 147 8.13 -11.35 -2.21
CA SER A 147 8.51 -10.31 -1.26
C SER A 147 8.83 -10.91 0.09
N PHE A 148 9.81 -10.32 0.76
CA PHE A 148 10.22 -10.75 2.09
C PHE A 148 9.76 -9.72 3.11
N GLY A 149 9.37 -10.18 4.29
CA GLY A 149 8.83 -9.34 5.35
C GLY A 149 8.99 -9.95 6.73
N LEU A 150 8.32 -9.35 7.70
CA LEU A 150 8.28 -9.80 9.08
C LEU A 150 6.88 -10.33 9.40
N GLN A 151 6.81 -11.46 10.11
CA GLN A 151 5.55 -12.00 10.62
C GLN A 151 4.94 -11.08 11.69
N ASN A 152 5.79 -10.42 12.47
CA ASN A 152 5.38 -9.45 13.48
C ASN A 152 6.20 -8.15 13.35
N GLU A 153 5.59 -7.14 12.78
CA GLU A 153 6.22 -5.82 12.63
C GLU A 153 6.08 -4.95 13.89
N THR A 154 5.27 -5.34 14.88
CA THR A 154 4.91 -4.47 16.01
C THR A 154 6.12 -4.01 16.80
N GLU A 155 7.01 -4.94 17.17
CA GLU A 155 8.21 -4.62 17.94
C GLU A 155 9.18 -3.73 17.15
N ALA A 156 9.34 -4.01 15.86
CA ALA A 156 10.17 -3.22 14.96
C ALA A 156 9.64 -1.78 14.81
N LEU A 157 8.32 -1.64 14.64
CA LEU A 157 7.66 -0.33 14.53
C LEU A 157 7.75 0.45 15.85
N ASP A 158 7.60 -0.20 16.98
CA ASP A 158 7.71 0.46 18.29
C ASP A 158 9.14 0.93 18.56
N GLU A 159 10.13 0.14 18.19
CA GLU A 159 11.53 0.56 18.27
C GLU A 159 11.83 1.72 17.32
N ALA A 160 11.36 1.67 16.07
CA ALA A 160 11.50 2.77 15.12
C ALA A 160 10.85 4.07 15.66
N ARG A 161 9.64 3.98 16.23
CA ARG A 161 8.97 5.12 16.89
C ARG A 161 9.78 5.67 18.05
N ARG A 162 10.35 4.80 18.87
CA ARG A 162 11.21 5.19 20.00
C ARG A 162 12.42 5.97 19.53
N LEU A 163 13.08 5.50 18.47
CA LEU A 163 14.23 6.17 17.84
C LEU A 163 13.83 7.52 17.24
N ALA A 164 12.71 7.59 16.52
CA ALA A 164 12.21 8.84 15.96
C ALA A 164 11.92 9.89 17.05
N VAL A 165 11.27 9.50 18.16
CA VAL A 165 11.02 10.40 19.28
C VAL A 165 12.30 10.88 19.95
N ALA A 166 13.29 10.01 20.13
CA ALA A 166 14.59 10.38 20.70
C ALA A 166 15.30 11.41 19.81
N GLU A 167 15.30 11.18 18.50
CA GLU A 167 15.91 12.10 17.53
C GLU A 167 15.15 13.45 17.44
N ALA A 168 13.81 13.42 17.48
CA ALA A 168 13.01 14.64 17.54
C ALA A 168 13.34 15.49 18.77
N ARG A 169 13.44 14.85 19.94
CA ARG A 169 13.84 15.52 21.19
C ARG A 169 15.23 16.13 21.09
N ARG A 170 16.20 15.40 20.51
CA ARG A 170 17.55 15.89 20.30
C ARG A 170 17.56 17.13 19.40
N LYS A 171 16.83 17.09 18.27
CA LYS A 171 16.68 18.22 17.34
C LYS A 171 16.01 19.42 18.01
N ALA A 172 14.94 19.21 18.76
CA ALA A 172 14.22 20.27 19.47
C ALA A 172 15.13 20.94 20.50
N ALA A 173 15.85 20.17 21.29
CA ALA A 173 16.79 20.70 22.28
C ALA A 173 17.93 21.53 21.62
N ALA A 174 18.48 21.03 20.52
CA ALA A 174 19.51 21.76 19.78
C ALA A 174 18.98 23.07 19.18
N ALA A 175 17.76 23.07 18.61
CA ALA A 175 17.11 24.25 18.08
C ALA A 175 16.79 25.26 19.18
N ALA A 176 16.27 24.82 20.34
CA ALA A 176 16.00 25.70 21.49
C ALA A 176 17.29 26.36 22.02
N ALA A 177 18.37 25.58 22.16
CA ALA A 177 19.67 26.11 22.57
C ALA A 177 20.22 27.15 21.57
N ALA A 178 20.09 26.89 20.27
CA ALA A 178 20.53 27.82 19.23
C ALA A 178 19.70 29.11 19.17
N ALA A 179 18.38 28.99 19.40
CA ALA A 179 17.46 30.13 19.45
C ALA A 179 17.51 30.92 20.76
N ARG A 180 18.32 30.50 21.74
CA ARG A 180 18.42 31.10 23.08
C ARG A 180 17.06 31.26 23.79
N PHE A 181 16.23 30.21 23.68
CA PHE A 181 14.99 30.10 24.46
C PHE A 181 15.28 29.73 25.91
#